data_f8c4d414ae323c90787b785257a0ea3f
#
_entry.id   f8c4d414ae323c90787b785257a0ea3f
#
_cell.length_a   1.000
_cell.length_b   1.000
_cell.length_c   1.000
_cell.angle_alpha   90.00
_cell.angle_beta   90.00
_cell.angle_gamma   90.00
#
_symmetry.space_group_name_H-M   'P 1'
#
loop_
_entity.id
_entity.type
_entity.pdbx_description
1 polymer ?
#
loop_
_entity_poly.entity_id
_entity_poly.type
_entity_poly.pdbx_seq_one_letter_code
_entity_poly.pdbx_strand_id
1 'polypeptide(L)'
;MTDLSDLPPVWPGRRALAWPGVPLFAALALWVYAVRHTDVSRLDDYGLVTALHPTFWAGLAVLTTGFWFTVRDPRRRGGWAAAYVLGLLVMERATQAVVYPTPLYAWGWKHEAVIDHLLTAGGLQTADQVGDMAVYDQWPGFFAAQAALVRLLGVDSAAMFMAWWPLASSLMLLLPLLLIYRTFTEDRRLIWTAVWLFYVANWVGQDYFSPQSVAYALHVGVLAVVLRRFGRSAVRRGQPRQAVWTVVITVMLVAIVISHQLTPGMLVVCLLALCLSRRYRDWVPVVTTVVIFLAWCLTAALPFLSAAMPDMIRSIGDVGANVETGYGATPTGTGAIATSWAARLLSGSVLLFAAVGVLRQRVLRHRARPLLLVAAAPLPMFAASSYGSEMIFRVL
;
A
#
# COMPACT_ATOMS: atom_id res chain seq x y z
N MET A 1 7.28 23.63 23.24
CA MET A 1 6.84 22.52 22.36
C MET A 1 6.03 21.59 23.25
N THR A 2 4.70 21.75 23.29
CA THR A 2 3.83 20.81 24.00
C THR A 2 3.88 19.48 23.28
N ASP A 3 4.37 18.46 23.96
CA ASP A 3 4.39 17.07 23.48
C ASP A 3 2.96 16.54 23.37
N LEU A 4 2.67 15.64 22.43
CA LEU A 4 1.40 14.92 22.37
C LEU A 4 1.20 14.00 23.60
N SER A 5 2.27 13.78 24.37
CA SER A 5 2.24 13.10 25.66
C SER A 5 1.48 13.88 26.74
N ASP A 6 1.28 15.21 26.56
CA ASP A 6 0.55 16.09 27.48
C ASP A 6 -0.97 15.98 27.35
N LEU A 7 -1.48 15.21 26.38
CA LEU A 7 -2.90 14.94 26.27
C LEU A 7 -3.30 13.92 27.36
N PRO A 8 -4.38 14.20 28.13
CA PRO A 8 -4.84 13.27 29.15
C PRO A 8 -5.12 11.91 28.52
N PRO A 9 -4.79 10.81 29.23
CA PRO A 9 -5.03 9.47 28.70
C PRO A 9 -6.51 9.27 28.40
N VAL A 10 -6.85 9.09 27.16
CA VAL A 10 -8.24 8.95 26.65
C VAL A 10 -8.94 7.70 27.21
N TRP A 11 -8.24 6.86 27.97
CA TRP A 11 -8.74 5.56 28.37
C TRP A 11 -8.59 5.29 29.88
N PRO A 12 -9.69 5.25 30.64
CA PRO A 12 -9.68 4.73 31.99
C PRO A 12 -9.68 3.18 31.98
N GLY A 13 -8.82 2.57 32.76
CA GLY A 13 -8.89 1.14 33.07
C GLY A 13 -7.69 0.30 32.62
N ARG A 14 -6.86 -0.05 33.59
CA ARG A 14 -5.68 -0.92 33.45
C ARG A 14 -6.08 -2.39 33.60
N ARG A 15 -6.79 -2.98 32.65
CA ARG A 15 -6.85 -4.44 32.58
C ARG A 15 -5.74 -4.90 31.63
N ALA A 16 -4.61 -5.30 32.17
CA ALA A 16 -3.54 -5.94 31.42
C ALA A 16 -3.91 -7.41 31.18
N LEU A 17 -3.71 -7.90 29.96
CA LEU A 17 -3.72 -9.33 29.70
C LEU A 17 -2.61 -10.00 30.53
N ALA A 18 -2.95 -11.09 31.24
CA ALA A 18 -1.96 -11.84 32.05
C ALA A 18 -0.79 -12.32 31.19
N TRP A 19 -1.09 -12.82 29.98
CA TRP A 19 -0.10 -13.20 28.97
C TRP A 19 -0.59 -12.92 27.55
N PRO A 20 -0.03 -11.92 26.82
CA PRO A 20 -0.49 -11.52 25.50
C PRO A 20 -0.36 -12.59 24.42
N GLY A 21 0.51 -13.58 24.59
CA GLY A 21 0.67 -14.69 23.65
C GLY A 21 -0.55 -15.57 23.57
N VAL A 22 -1.30 -15.78 24.67
CA VAL A 22 -2.44 -16.72 24.68
C VAL A 22 -3.49 -16.36 23.61
N PRO A 23 -4.06 -15.14 23.57
CA PRO A 23 -5.06 -14.83 22.56
C PRO A 23 -4.45 -14.76 21.15
N LEU A 24 -3.19 -14.37 20.99
CA LEU A 24 -2.53 -14.40 19.68
C LEU A 24 -2.45 -15.82 19.14
N PHE A 25 -1.92 -16.78 19.92
CA PHE A 25 -1.83 -18.18 19.49
C PHE A 25 -3.19 -18.82 19.31
N ALA A 26 -4.16 -18.51 20.18
CA ALA A 26 -5.53 -18.98 20.03
C ALA A 26 -6.16 -18.47 18.71
N ALA A 27 -5.98 -17.20 18.38
CA ALA A 27 -6.47 -16.64 17.13
C ALA A 27 -5.84 -17.31 15.90
N LEU A 28 -4.52 -17.52 15.91
CA LEU A 28 -3.82 -18.21 14.81
C LEU A 28 -4.22 -19.69 14.72
N ALA A 29 -4.44 -20.37 15.84
CA ALA A 29 -4.95 -21.76 15.84
C ALA A 29 -6.36 -21.84 15.25
N LEU A 30 -7.25 -20.91 15.62
CA LEU A 30 -8.59 -20.81 15.04
C LEU A 30 -8.53 -20.50 13.53
N TRP A 31 -7.60 -19.66 13.10
CA TRP A 31 -7.36 -19.37 11.69
C TRP A 31 -6.87 -20.62 10.94
N VAL A 32 -5.86 -21.33 11.45
CA VAL A 32 -5.37 -22.58 10.84
C VAL A 32 -6.50 -23.60 10.71
N TYR A 33 -7.34 -23.71 11.73
CA TYR A 33 -8.51 -24.58 11.66
C TYR A 33 -9.48 -24.11 10.59
N ALA A 34 -9.77 -22.81 10.53
CA ALA A 34 -10.69 -22.23 9.56
C ALA A 34 -10.25 -22.49 8.11
N VAL A 35 -9.00 -22.17 7.75
CA VAL A 35 -8.52 -22.33 6.37
C VAL A 35 -8.49 -23.80 5.91
N ARG A 36 -8.28 -24.74 6.84
CA ARG A 36 -8.33 -26.17 6.54
C ARG A 36 -9.74 -26.74 6.34
N HIS A 37 -10.76 -26.04 6.88
CA HIS A 37 -12.17 -26.48 6.80
C HIS A 37 -13.00 -25.54 5.92
N THR A 38 -12.36 -24.63 5.17
CA THR A 38 -13.01 -23.76 4.20
C THR A 38 -13.25 -24.53 2.91
N ASP A 39 -14.49 -24.52 2.45
CA ASP A 39 -14.91 -25.18 1.23
C ASP A 39 -15.16 -24.13 0.13
N VAL A 40 -14.21 -24.00 -0.78
CA VAL A 40 -14.29 -23.06 -1.91
C VAL A 40 -15.41 -23.36 -2.89
N SER A 41 -15.99 -24.57 -2.89
CA SER A 41 -17.15 -24.91 -3.72
C SER A 41 -18.42 -24.17 -3.29
N ARG A 42 -18.43 -23.60 -2.07
CA ARG A 42 -19.53 -22.83 -1.50
C ARG A 42 -19.42 -21.32 -1.76
N LEU A 43 -18.48 -20.92 -2.60
CA LEU A 43 -18.37 -19.50 -2.97
C LEU A 43 -19.65 -19.04 -3.65
N ASP A 44 -20.16 -17.92 -3.17
CA ASP A 44 -21.27 -17.18 -3.73
C ASP A 44 -20.85 -15.73 -4.08
N ASP A 45 -21.80 -14.86 -4.35
CA ASP A 45 -21.54 -13.45 -4.67
C ASP A 45 -21.05 -12.60 -3.47
N TYR A 46 -21.00 -13.16 -2.25
CA TYR A 46 -20.26 -12.60 -1.10
C TYR A 46 -18.78 -13.03 -1.08
N GLY A 47 -18.36 -13.90 -1.98
CA GLY A 47 -16.99 -14.41 -2.07
C GLY A 47 -16.60 -15.25 -0.85
N LEU A 48 -15.37 -15.04 -0.32
CA LEU A 48 -14.86 -15.81 0.82
C LEU A 48 -15.64 -15.58 2.13
N VAL A 49 -16.40 -14.50 2.25
CA VAL A 49 -17.09 -14.15 3.52
C VAL A 49 -18.00 -15.28 3.99
N THR A 50 -18.75 -15.90 3.08
CA THR A 50 -19.69 -16.99 3.35
C THR A 50 -19.04 -18.36 3.31
N ALA A 51 -17.97 -18.54 2.53
CA ALA A 51 -17.25 -19.82 2.40
C ALA A 51 -16.32 -20.10 3.58
N LEU A 52 -15.79 -19.06 4.23
CA LEU A 52 -14.88 -19.22 5.36
C LEU A 52 -15.58 -19.88 6.57
N HIS A 53 -14.92 -20.87 7.17
CA HIS A 53 -15.43 -21.49 8.37
C HIS A 53 -15.61 -20.45 9.51
N PRO A 54 -16.68 -20.52 10.34
CA PRO A 54 -16.97 -19.51 11.39
C PRO A 54 -15.84 -19.24 12.38
N THR A 55 -14.93 -20.21 12.57
CA THR A 55 -13.76 -20.02 13.44
C THR A 55 -12.78 -18.96 12.93
N PHE A 56 -12.82 -18.59 11.64
CA PHE A 56 -12.07 -17.46 11.11
C PHE A 56 -12.48 -16.14 11.81
N TRP A 57 -13.77 -15.90 11.86
CA TRP A 57 -14.35 -14.69 12.47
C TRP A 57 -14.14 -14.67 13.99
N ALA A 58 -14.27 -15.83 14.65
CA ALA A 58 -13.92 -15.98 16.05
C ALA A 58 -12.44 -15.68 16.31
N GLY A 59 -11.55 -16.21 15.48
CA GLY A 59 -10.12 -15.94 15.53
C GLY A 59 -9.81 -14.45 15.36
N LEU A 60 -10.42 -13.78 14.37
CA LEU A 60 -10.25 -12.34 14.13
C LEU A 60 -10.74 -11.51 15.32
N ALA A 61 -11.87 -11.89 15.94
CA ALA A 61 -12.38 -11.23 17.14
C ALA A 61 -11.43 -11.39 18.34
N VAL A 62 -10.88 -12.59 18.55
CA VAL A 62 -9.88 -12.86 19.59
C VAL A 62 -8.60 -12.07 19.34
N LEU A 63 -8.11 -12.03 18.09
CA LEU A 63 -6.93 -11.26 17.69
C LEU A 63 -7.12 -9.77 17.97
N THR A 64 -8.24 -9.20 17.52
CA THR A 64 -8.57 -7.78 17.68
C THR A 64 -8.68 -7.39 19.16
N THR A 65 -9.37 -8.22 19.94
CA THR A 65 -9.52 -8.01 21.37
C THR A 65 -8.18 -8.10 22.10
N GLY A 66 -7.35 -9.09 21.75
CA GLY A 66 -6.00 -9.26 22.29
C GLY A 66 -5.08 -8.07 21.93
N PHE A 67 -5.12 -7.60 20.69
CA PHE A 67 -4.40 -6.38 20.27
C PHE A 67 -4.83 -5.16 21.09
N TRP A 68 -6.13 -4.96 21.25
CA TRP A 68 -6.68 -3.84 21.99
C TRP A 68 -6.22 -3.79 23.45
N PHE A 69 -6.18 -4.93 24.16
CA PHE A 69 -5.64 -4.99 25.51
C PHE A 69 -4.11 -4.83 25.54
N THR A 70 -3.42 -5.38 24.57
CA THR A 70 -1.95 -5.30 24.46
C THR A 70 -1.50 -3.86 24.24
N VAL A 71 -2.15 -3.13 23.33
CA VAL A 71 -1.75 -1.76 23.00
C VAL A 71 -2.03 -0.78 24.15
N ARG A 72 -2.92 -1.12 25.08
CA ARG A 72 -3.21 -0.34 26.30
C ARG A 72 -2.17 -0.54 27.40
N ASP A 73 -1.45 -1.65 27.42
CA ASP A 73 -0.44 -1.93 28.43
C ASP A 73 0.90 -1.28 28.04
N PRO A 74 1.39 -0.27 28.80
CA PRO A 74 2.65 0.42 28.50
C PRO A 74 3.87 -0.49 28.42
N ARG A 75 3.88 -1.60 29.17
CA ARG A 75 5.00 -2.54 29.26
C ARG A 75 5.08 -3.47 28.05
N ARG A 76 3.99 -3.67 27.32
CA ARG A 76 3.82 -4.72 26.28
C ARG A 76 3.61 -4.19 24.88
N ARG A 77 3.50 -2.88 24.70
CA ARG A 77 3.17 -2.22 23.41
C ARG A 77 4.17 -2.42 22.29
N GLY A 78 5.39 -2.85 22.59
CA GLY A 78 6.46 -3.00 21.59
C GLY A 78 6.32 -4.28 20.77
N GLY A 79 7.00 -5.33 21.21
CA GLY A 79 7.08 -6.60 20.48
C GLY A 79 5.73 -7.31 20.32
N TRP A 80 4.89 -7.30 21.36
CA TRP A 80 3.57 -7.96 21.28
C TRP A 80 2.60 -7.23 20.34
N ALA A 81 2.61 -5.89 20.30
CA ALA A 81 1.79 -5.16 19.34
C ALA A 81 2.22 -5.45 17.90
N ALA A 82 3.54 -5.56 17.65
CA ALA A 82 4.08 -6.00 16.36
C ALA A 82 3.61 -7.43 16.02
N ALA A 83 3.68 -8.36 16.98
CA ALA A 83 3.23 -9.74 16.78
C ALA A 83 1.73 -9.82 16.42
N TYR A 84 0.88 -9.03 17.05
CA TYR A 84 -0.53 -8.94 16.71
C TYR A 84 -0.77 -8.36 15.31
N VAL A 85 -0.01 -7.33 14.90
CA VAL A 85 -0.09 -6.79 13.52
C VAL A 85 0.36 -7.84 12.51
N LEU A 86 1.43 -8.58 12.78
CA LEU A 86 1.84 -9.69 11.92
C LEU A 86 0.78 -10.80 11.86
N GLY A 87 0.17 -11.12 13.00
CA GLY A 87 -0.96 -12.06 13.05
C GLY A 87 -2.14 -11.60 12.18
N LEU A 88 -2.48 -10.30 12.22
CA LEU A 88 -3.51 -9.73 11.35
C LEU A 88 -3.15 -9.89 9.87
N LEU A 89 -1.92 -9.53 9.48
CA LEU A 89 -1.45 -9.68 8.11
C LEU A 89 -1.50 -11.13 7.63
N VAL A 90 -1.11 -12.08 8.47
CA VAL A 90 -1.23 -13.51 8.15
C VAL A 90 -2.71 -13.87 7.94
N MET A 91 -3.59 -13.53 8.86
CA MET A 91 -5.02 -13.86 8.74
C MET A 91 -5.68 -13.21 7.53
N GLU A 92 -5.38 -11.96 7.21
CA GLU A 92 -6.01 -11.26 6.08
C GLU A 92 -5.38 -11.60 4.74
N ARG A 93 -4.04 -11.64 4.65
CA ARG A 93 -3.32 -11.69 3.38
C ARG A 93 -2.86 -13.10 2.99
N ALA A 94 -2.61 -14.00 3.96
CA ALA A 94 -2.24 -15.36 3.64
C ALA A 94 -3.45 -16.30 3.45
N THR A 95 -4.65 -15.93 3.88
CA THR A 95 -5.85 -16.77 3.74
C THR A 95 -6.09 -17.16 2.29
N GLN A 96 -6.02 -16.22 1.36
CA GLN A 96 -6.21 -16.50 -0.06
C GLN A 96 -5.16 -17.50 -0.60
N ALA A 97 -3.89 -17.33 -0.23
CA ALA A 97 -2.80 -18.21 -0.67
C ALA A 97 -2.94 -19.64 -0.15
N VAL A 98 -3.62 -19.83 1.00
CA VAL A 98 -3.83 -21.16 1.60
C VAL A 98 -5.11 -21.83 1.11
N VAL A 99 -6.17 -21.04 0.91
CA VAL A 99 -7.51 -21.55 0.60
C VAL A 99 -7.68 -21.84 -0.89
N TYR A 100 -7.09 -21.03 -1.74
CA TYR A 100 -7.20 -21.22 -3.19
C TYR A 100 -6.02 -22.01 -3.76
N PRO A 101 -6.27 -22.94 -4.67
CA PRO A 101 -5.21 -23.72 -5.31
C PRO A 101 -4.34 -22.87 -6.27
N THR A 102 -4.90 -21.75 -6.76
CA THR A 102 -4.25 -20.86 -7.70
C THR A 102 -4.47 -19.41 -7.29
N PRO A 103 -3.54 -18.50 -7.61
CA PRO A 103 -3.72 -17.07 -7.38
C PRO A 103 -4.93 -16.52 -8.13
N LEU A 104 -5.80 -15.77 -7.43
CA LEU A 104 -7.09 -15.32 -7.95
C LEU A 104 -7.00 -14.13 -8.91
N TYR A 105 -5.97 -13.30 -8.78
CA TYR A 105 -5.88 -12.05 -9.51
C TYR A 105 -5.45 -12.28 -10.95
N ALA A 106 -6.36 -12.08 -11.91
CA ALA A 106 -6.11 -12.29 -13.34
C ALA A 106 -4.87 -11.51 -13.86
N TRP A 107 -4.68 -10.27 -13.39
CA TRP A 107 -3.51 -9.47 -13.75
C TRP A 107 -2.18 -10.07 -13.23
N GLY A 108 -2.20 -10.79 -12.11
CA GLY A 108 -1.02 -11.50 -11.63
C GLY A 108 -0.51 -12.52 -12.64
N TRP A 109 -1.40 -13.24 -13.31
CA TRP A 109 -1.06 -14.20 -14.37
C TRP A 109 -0.53 -13.53 -15.64
N LYS A 110 -1.07 -12.34 -15.99
CA LYS A 110 -0.48 -11.54 -17.08
C LYS A 110 0.94 -11.08 -16.76
N HIS A 111 1.19 -10.66 -15.51
CA HIS A 111 2.53 -10.29 -15.07
C HIS A 111 3.48 -11.48 -15.05
N GLU A 112 3.00 -12.64 -14.63
CA GLU A 112 3.77 -13.88 -14.65
C GLU A 112 4.17 -14.26 -16.08
N ALA A 113 3.25 -14.18 -17.05
CA ALA A 113 3.54 -14.45 -18.45
C ALA A 113 4.63 -13.53 -19.02
N VAL A 114 4.68 -12.26 -18.62
CA VAL A 114 5.78 -11.34 -19.00
C VAL A 114 7.11 -11.81 -18.42
N ILE A 115 7.10 -12.29 -17.16
CA ILE A 115 8.31 -12.82 -16.49
C ILE A 115 8.79 -14.10 -17.17
N ASP A 116 7.89 -15.02 -17.48
CA ASP A 116 8.19 -16.27 -18.17
C ASP A 116 8.77 -16.00 -19.56
N HIS A 117 8.15 -15.08 -20.30
CA HIS A 117 8.70 -14.65 -21.59
C HIS A 117 10.12 -14.07 -21.46
N LEU A 118 10.36 -13.23 -20.47
CA LEU A 118 11.69 -12.68 -20.21
C LEU A 118 12.72 -13.77 -19.86
N LEU A 119 12.30 -14.81 -19.13
CA LEU A 119 13.17 -15.94 -18.75
C LEU A 119 13.51 -16.83 -19.95
N THR A 120 12.55 -17.06 -20.85
CA THR A 120 12.66 -18.00 -21.99
C THR A 120 13.26 -17.34 -23.22
N ALA A 121 12.81 -16.15 -23.60
CA ALA A 121 13.29 -15.42 -24.78
C ALA A 121 14.53 -14.57 -24.52
N GLY A 122 14.86 -14.30 -23.26
CA GLY A 122 16.02 -13.49 -22.88
C GLY A 122 15.92 -12.00 -23.23
N GLY A 123 14.73 -11.50 -23.60
CA GLY A 123 14.49 -10.13 -24.03
C GLY A 123 13.11 -9.63 -23.64
N LEU A 124 12.91 -8.31 -23.81
CA LEU A 124 11.70 -7.59 -23.40
C LEU A 124 10.68 -7.39 -24.55
N GLN A 125 10.80 -8.09 -25.67
CA GLN A 125 9.88 -7.92 -26.81
C GLN A 125 8.61 -8.75 -26.58
N THR A 126 7.66 -8.19 -25.81
CA THR A 126 6.41 -8.87 -25.46
C THR A 126 5.23 -8.49 -26.36
N ALA A 127 5.38 -7.43 -27.19
CA ALA A 127 4.29 -6.82 -27.95
C ALA A 127 3.45 -7.82 -28.77
N ASP A 128 4.10 -8.74 -29.44
CA ASP A 128 3.44 -9.67 -30.36
C ASP A 128 3.03 -10.98 -29.68
N GLN A 129 3.50 -11.26 -28.47
CA GLN A 129 3.34 -12.57 -27.82
C GLN A 129 2.44 -12.55 -26.58
N VAL A 130 2.34 -11.44 -25.88
CA VAL A 130 1.55 -11.30 -24.65
C VAL A 130 0.43 -10.26 -24.77
N GLY A 131 0.04 -9.91 -26.01
CA GLY A 131 -1.04 -8.96 -26.30
C GLY A 131 -0.76 -7.56 -25.73
N ASP A 132 -1.74 -6.97 -25.04
CA ASP A 132 -1.66 -5.60 -24.50
C ASP A 132 -0.55 -5.36 -23.44
N MET A 133 0.35 -6.31 -23.27
CA MET A 133 1.44 -6.21 -22.28
C MET A 133 2.70 -5.49 -22.79
N ALA A 134 2.73 -5.04 -24.05
CA ALA A 134 3.84 -4.29 -24.63
C ALA A 134 4.28 -3.05 -23.83
N VAL A 135 3.37 -2.46 -23.09
CA VAL A 135 3.68 -1.36 -22.16
C VAL A 135 4.80 -1.73 -21.18
N TYR A 136 4.91 -2.98 -20.79
CA TYR A 136 5.89 -3.45 -19.82
C TYR A 136 7.31 -3.59 -20.39
N ASP A 137 7.46 -3.57 -21.71
CA ASP A 137 8.79 -3.46 -22.36
C ASP A 137 9.49 -2.15 -22.00
N GLN A 138 8.70 -1.11 -21.70
CA GLN A 138 9.19 0.21 -21.36
C GLN A 138 9.22 0.46 -19.84
N TRP A 139 8.68 -0.46 -19.03
CA TRP A 139 8.74 -0.47 -17.56
C TRP A 139 9.17 -1.83 -17.02
N PRO A 140 10.38 -2.32 -17.39
CA PRO A 140 10.80 -3.69 -17.13
C PRO A 140 11.25 -3.95 -15.68
N GLY A 141 11.42 -2.93 -14.84
CA GLY A 141 12.11 -3.04 -13.57
C GLY A 141 11.56 -4.12 -12.62
N PHE A 142 10.23 -4.16 -12.45
CA PHE A 142 9.58 -5.20 -11.65
C PHE A 142 9.80 -6.59 -12.26
N PHE A 143 9.59 -6.75 -13.55
CA PHE A 143 9.67 -8.03 -14.25
C PHE A 143 11.09 -8.60 -14.23
N ALA A 144 12.09 -7.76 -14.50
CA ALA A 144 13.50 -8.14 -14.41
C ALA A 144 13.91 -8.55 -12.99
N ALA A 145 13.41 -7.83 -11.96
CA ALA A 145 13.65 -8.18 -10.56
C ALA A 145 13.01 -9.52 -10.20
N GLN A 146 11.77 -9.79 -10.68
CA GLN A 146 11.10 -11.07 -10.43
C GLN A 146 11.75 -12.22 -11.20
N ALA A 147 12.18 -12.01 -12.46
CA ALA A 147 12.92 -13.00 -13.21
C ALA A 147 14.25 -13.36 -12.52
N ALA A 148 14.95 -12.35 -11.98
CA ALA A 148 16.16 -12.59 -11.18
C ALA A 148 15.83 -13.37 -9.90
N LEU A 149 14.70 -13.09 -9.24
CA LEU A 149 14.26 -13.81 -8.03
C LEU A 149 13.91 -15.27 -8.35
N VAL A 150 13.21 -15.56 -9.46
CA VAL A 150 12.91 -16.91 -9.93
C VAL A 150 14.21 -17.71 -10.10
N ARG A 151 15.21 -17.13 -10.78
CA ARG A 151 16.53 -17.77 -10.95
C ARG A 151 17.28 -17.96 -9.63
N LEU A 152 17.23 -16.97 -8.74
CA LEU A 152 17.91 -17.02 -7.44
C LEU A 152 17.32 -18.10 -6.52
N LEU A 153 16.00 -18.25 -6.54
CA LEU A 153 15.30 -19.27 -5.75
C LEU A 153 15.36 -20.67 -6.38
N GLY A 154 15.79 -20.78 -7.64
CA GLY A 154 15.83 -22.05 -8.36
C GLY A 154 14.44 -22.65 -8.58
N VAL A 155 13.41 -21.81 -8.73
CA VAL A 155 12.03 -22.24 -8.99
C VAL A 155 11.71 -22.08 -10.49
N ASP A 156 10.73 -22.86 -10.98
CA ASP A 156 10.41 -22.90 -12.41
C ASP A 156 9.67 -21.65 -12.88
N SER A 157 8.89 -21.00 -12.02
CA SER A 157 8.02 -19.88 -12.35
C SER A 157 7.71 -19.01 -11.13
N ALA A 158 7.40 -17.73 -11.39
CA ALA A 158 6.91 -16.80 -10.36
C ALA A 158 5.54 -17.23 -9.79
N ALA A 159 4.78 -18.07 -10.50
CA ALA A 159 3.51 -18.63 -10.03
C ALA A 159 3.66 -19.35 -8.66
N MET A 160 4.84 -19.90 -8.37
CA MET A 160 5.10 -20.63 -7.13
C MET A 160 5.04 -19.76 -5.87
N PHE A 161 5.27 -18.44 -6.01
CA PHE A 161 5.26 -17.52 -4.87
C PHE A 161 4.27 -16.35 -5.01
N MET A 162 3.68 -16.12 -6.18
CA MET A 162 2.84 -14.96 -6.41
C MET A 162 1.55 -14.95 -5.56
N ALA A 163 1.05 -16.13 -5.14
CA ALA A 163 -0.08 -16.21 -4.22
C ALA A 163 0.21 -15.58 -2.84
N TRP A 164 1.48 -15.59 -2.41
CA TRP A 164 1.95 -15.03 -1.14
C TRP A 164 2.33 -13.55 -1.25
N TRP A 165 2.24 -12.99 -2.44
CA TRP A 165 2.66 -11.61 -2.69
C TRP A 165 1.87 -10.57 -1.90
N PRO A 166 0.54 -10.69 -1.68
CA PRO A 166 -0.19 -9.76 -0.83
C PRO A 166 0.36 -9.67 0.60
N LEU A 167 0.80 -10.79 1.15
CA LEU A 167 1.47 -10.79 2.46
C LEU A 167 2.86 -10.12 2.37
N ALA A 168 3.66 -10.45 1.36
CA ALA A 168 4.99 -9.89 1.17
C ALA A 168 4.94 -8.36 0.96
N SER A 169 4.04 -7.85 0.10
CA SER A 169 3.87 -6.41 -0.16
C SER A 169 3.39 -5.66 1.08
N SER A 170 2.48 -6.25 1.86
CA SER A 170 2.04 -5.69 3.14
C SER A 170 3.17 -5.63 4.16
N LEU A 171 4.03 -6.64 4.23
CA LEU A 171 5.23 -6.62 5.08
C LEU A 171 6.24 -5.56 4.64
N MET A 172 6.43 -5.35 3.33
CA MET A 172 7.28 -4.27 2.81
C MET A 172 6.80 -2.88 3.25
N LEU A 173 5.49 -2.66 3.39
CA LEU A 173 4.91 -1.40 3.86
C LEU A 173 5.08 -1.16 5.37
N LEU A 174 5.25 -2.20 6.18
CA LEU A 174 5.26 -2.07 7.63
C LEU A 174 6.34 -1.13 8.15
N LEU A 175 7.57 -1.25 7.67
CA LEU A 175 8.67 -0.39 8.09
C LEU A 175 8.49 1.07 7.68
N PRO A 176 8.18 1.40 6.42
CA PRO A 176 7.87 2.78 6.02
C PRO A 176 6.75 3.41 6.84
N LEU A 177 5.64 2.71 7.09
CA LEU A 177 4.52 3.21 7.91
C LEU A 177 4.97 3.52 9.35
N LEU A 178 5.71 2.60 9.98
CA LEU A 178 6.27 2.83 11.31
C LEU A 178 7.18 4.06 11.35
N LEU A 179 8.01 4.26 10.32
CA LEU A 179 8.89 5.41 10.22
C LEU A 179 8.10 6.71 10.06
N ILE A 180 7.04 6.72 9.25
CA ILE A 180 6.15 7.87 9.08
C ILE A 180 5.49 8.20 10.42
N TYR A 181 4.81 7.25 11.06
CA TYR A 181 4.08 7.53 12.29
C TYR A 181 5.00 7.99 13.43
N ARG A 182 6.20 7.38 13.57
CA ARG A 182 7.24 7.81 14.53
C ARG A 182 7.80 9.22 14.26
N THR A 183 7.56 9.79 13.09
CA THR A 183 7.96 11.18 12.82
C THR A 183 7.00 12.18 13.47
N PHE A 184 5.77 11.76 13.76
CA PHE A 184 4.72 12.63 14.29
C PHE A 184 4.43 12.42 15.78
N THR A 185 4.69 11.22 16.30
CA THR A 185 4.44 10.86 17.71
C THR A 185 5.40 9.80 18.21
N GLU A 186 5.74 9.86 19.51
CA GLU A 186 6.50 8.83 20.22
C GLU A 186 5.57 7.86 20.96
N ASP A 187 4.28 8.17 21.08
CA ASP A 187 3.32 7.28 21.73
C ASP A 187 3.14 5.98 20.91
N ARG A 188 3.75 4.92 21.41
CA ARG A 188 3.69 3.59 20.80
C ARG A 188 2.27 3.07 20.64
N ARG A 189 1.34 3.49 21.51
CA ARG A 189 -0.07 3.12 21.42
C ARG A 189 -0.68 3.69 20.14
N LEU A 190 -0.48 4.99 19.91
CA LEU A 190 -0.98 5.66 18.70
C LEU A 190 -0.33 5.09 17.44
N ILE A 191 0.98 4.84 17.47
CA ILE A 191 1.72 4.26 16.34
C ILE A 191 1.13 2.90 15.94
N TRP A 192 1.03 1.96 16.89
CA TRP A 192 0.55 0.62 16.59
C TRP A 192 -0.94 0.59 16.25
N THR A 193 -1.76 1.45 16.87
CA THR A 193 -3.17 1.60 16.49
C THR A 193 -3.31 2.14 15.07
N ALA A 194 -2.48 3.11 14.66
CA ALA A 194 -2.48 3.63 13.30
C ALA A 194 -2.05 2.56 12.27
N VAL A 195 -1.02 1.76 12.57
CA VAL A 195 -0.60 0.63 11.73
C VAL A 195 -1.72 -0.41 11.60
N TRP A 196 -2.36 -0.77 12.71
CA TRP A 196 -3.49 -1.71 12.73
C TRP A 196 -4.64 -1.22 11.86
N LEU A 197 -5.05 0.04 12.05
CA LEU A 197 -6.14 0.64 11.28
C LEU A 197 -5.80 0.76 9.79
N PHE A 198 -4.54 1.03 9.45
CA PHE A 198 -4.11 1.04 8.06
C PHE A 198 -4.36 -0.30 7.37
N TYR A 199 -3.97 -1.42 8.00
CA TYR A 199 -4.15 -2.74 7.39
C TYR A 199 -5.61 -3.17 7.34
N VAL A 200 -6.37 -2.97 8.42
CA VAL A 200 -7.81 -3.28 8.45
C VAL A 200 -8.60 -2.45 7.41
N ALA A 201 -8.19 -1.19 7.19
CA ALA A 201 -8.87 -0.32 6.22
C ALA A 201 -8.40 -0.52 4.77
N ASN A 202 -7.29 -1.20 4.53
CA ASN A 202 -6.72 -1.42 3.20
C ASN A 202 -7.43 -2.58 2.47
N TRP A 203 -8.64 -2.30 2.00
CA TRP A 203 -9.49 -3.26 1.28
C TRP A 203 -9.30 -3.26 -0.24
N VAL A 204 -8.60 -2.25 -0.78
CA VAL A 204 -8.55 -1.96 -2.23
C VAL A 204 -7.90 -3.08 -3.07
N GLY A 205 -7.12 -3.98 -2.44
CA GLY A 205 -6.57 -5.17 -3.12
C GLY A 205 -5.49 -4.86 -4.16
N GLN A 206 -4.81 -3.72 -4.05
CA GLN A 206 -3.70 -3.34 -4.95
C GLN A 206 -2.35 -3.91 -4.48
N ASP A 207 -2.39 -4.84 -3.56
CA ASP A 207 -1.25 -5.56 -2.99
C ASP A 207 -0.92 -6.88 -3.72
N TYR A 208 -1.64 -7.21 -4.80
CA TYR A 208 -1.39 -8.40 -5.60
C TYR A 208 -0.03 -8.35 -6.32
N PHE A 209 0.37 -9.45 -6.95
CA PHE A 209 1.64 -9.58 -7.67
C PHE A 209 1.67 -8.64 -8.88
N SER A 210 2.24 -7.45 -8.67
CA SER A 210 2.21 -6.37 -9.66
C SER A 210 3.37 -5.38 -9.49
N PRO A 211 3.77 -4.69 -10.57
CA PRO A 211 4.71 -3.57 -10.50
C PRO A 211 4.26 -2.48 -9.54
N GLN A 212 2.94 -2.23 -9.48
CA GLN A 212 2.34 -1.21 -8.64
C GLN A 212 2.55 -1.46 -7.15
N SER A 213 2.45 -2.70 -6.68
CA SER A 213 2.60 -3.03 -5.25
C SER A 213 4.00 -2.70 -4.74
N VAL A 214 5.04 -3.01 -5.54
CA VAL A 214 6.43 -2.66 -5.22
C VAL A 214 6.66 -1.16 -5.30
N ALA A 215 6.22 -0.53 -6.40
CA ALA A 215 6.37 0.90 -6.59
C ALA A 215 5.67 1.70 -5.47
N TYR A 216 4.51 1.24 -5.00
CA TYR A 216 3.80 1.84 -3.87
C TYR A 216 4.58 1.69 -2.55
N ALA A 217 5.13 0.52 -2.26
CA ALA A 217 5.95 0.33 -1.07
C ALA A 217 7.19 1.24 -1.07
N LEU A 218 7.86 1.37 -2.22
CA LEU A 218 8.98 2.29 -2.40
C LEU A 218 8.54 3.75 -2.30
N HIS A 219 7.39 4.13 -2.86
CA HIS A 219 6.80 5.46 -2.75
C HIS A 219 6.59 5.85 -1.28
N VAL A 220 5.94 5.00 -0.49
CA VAL A 220 5.76 5.24 0.95
C VAL A 220 7.10 5.28 1.67
N GLY A 221 8.08 4.48 1.23
CA GLY A 221 9.45 4.51 1.71
C GLY A 221 10.16 5.84 1.46
N VAL A 222 10.05 6.39 0.24
CA VAL A 222 10.59 7.74 -0.09
C VAL A 222 9.93 8.80 0.79
N LEU A 223 8.61 8.77 0.93
CA LEU A 223 7.89 9.70 1.82
C LEU A 223 8.37 9.57 3.26
N ALA A 224 8.59 8.36 3.76
CA ALA A 224 9.12 8.13 5.12
C ALA A 224 10.51 8.76 5.31
N VAL A 225 11.41 8.59 4.33
CA VAL A 225 12.74 9.20 4.38
C VAL A 225 12.66 10.73 4.30
N VAL A 226 11.85 11.28 3.38
CA VAL A 226 11.68 12.72 3.21
C VAL A 226 11.10 13.35 4.47
N LEU A 227 10.01 12.79 5.01
CA LEU A 227 9.37 13.30 6.22
C LEU A 227 10.33 13.32 7.42
N ARG A 228 11.22 12.34 7.53
CA ARG A 228 12.11 12.16 8.66
C ARG A 228 13.45 12.91 8.53
N ARG A 229 13.99 13.04 7.30
CA ARG A 229 15.35 13.51 7.06
C ARG A 229 15.46 14.87 6.39
N PHE A 230 14.41 15.28 5.66
CA PHE A 230 14.40 16.52 4.88
C PHE A 230 13.50 17.62 5.49
N GLY A 231 13.03 17.46 6.73
CA GLY A 231 12.31 18.49 7.46
C GLY A 231 13.19 19.69 7.82
N ARG A 232 12.57 20.83 8.13
CA ARG A 232 13.24 22.13 8.40
C ARG A 232 14.41 22.06 9.42
N SER A 233 14.31 21.18 10.40
CA SER A 233 15.32 21.02 11.46
C SER A 233 16.46 20.07 11.07
N ALA A 234 16.32 19.32 9.98
CA ALA A 234 17.27 18.30 9.57
C ALA A 234 18.30 18.79 8.53
N VAL A 235 17.99 19.90 7.83
CA VAL A 235 18.79 20.34 6.68
C VAL A 235 19.90 21.27 7.12
N ARG A 236 21.07 20.72 7.46
CA ARG A 236 22.36 21.39 7.28
C ARG A 236 22.96 20.84 5.98
N ARG A 237 22.86 21.61 4.89
CA ARG A 237 23.43 21.25 3.59
C ARG A 237 24.94 20.98 3.75
N GLY A 238 25.42 19.95 3.04
CA GLY A 238 26.85 19.59 3.01
C GLY A 238 27.30 18.60 4.09
N GLN A 239 26.38 18.03 4.91
CA GLN A 239 26.79 16.95 5.80
C GLN A 239 26.83 15.60 5.02
N PRO A 240 27.88 14.77 5.25
CA PRO A 240 28.00 13.44 4.59
C PRO A 240 26.76 12.57 4.78
N ARG A 241 26.06 12.71 5.90
CA ARG A 241 24.83 12.00 6.22
C ARG A 241 23.65 12.37 5.29
N GLN A 242 23.61 13.61 4.81
CA GLN A 242 22.56 14.07 3.89
C GLN A 242 22.79 13.47 2.49
N ALA A 243 24.03 13.38 2.04
CA ALA A 243 24.39 12.75 0.76
C ALA A 243 23.94 11.28 0.70
N VAL A 244 24.16 10.51 1.79
CA VAL A 244 23.71 9.11 1.88
C VAL A 244 22.18 8.99 1.68
N TRP A 245 21.40 9.85 2.35
CA TRP A 245 19.94 9.82 2.21
C TRP A 245 19.47 10.24 0.82
N THR A 246 20.18 11.17 0.19
CA THR A 246 19.91 11.53 -1.21
C THR A 246 20.16 10.35 -2.14
N VAL A 247 21.27 9.62 -1.96
CA VAL A 247 21.55 8.40 -2.72
C VAL A 247 20.46 7.34 -2.51
N VAL A 248 20.07 7.09 -1.26
CA VAL A 248 18.99 6.12 -0.94
C VAL A 248 17.69 6.49 -1.66
N ILE A 249 17.28 7.76 -1.59
CA ILE A 249 16.09 8.25 -2.30
C ILE A 249 16.27 8.06 -3.81
N THR A 250 17.42 8.44 -4.37
CA THR A 250 17.67 8.32 -5.82
C THR A 250 17.56 6.87 -6.30
N VAL A 251 18.12 5.92 -5.57
CA VAL A 251 17.99 4.49 -5.88
C VAL A 251 16.54 4.03 -5.86
N MET A 252 15.78 4.43 -4.81
CA MET A 252 14.35 4.11 -4.73
C MET A 252 13.55 4.75 -5.87
N LEU A 253 13.88 5.99 -6.24
CA LEU A 253 13.24 6.70 -7.35
C LEU A 253 13.49 6.03 -8.69
N VAL A 254 14.74 5.63 -8.96
CA VAL A 254 15.07 4.86 -10.18
C VAL A 254 14.25 3.58 -10.21
N ALA A 255 14.21 2.82 -9.11
CA ALA A 255 13.44 1.58 -9.03
C ALA A 255 11.93 1.81 -9.26
N ILE A 256 11.34 2.90 -8.74
CA ILE A 256 9.95 3.27 -9.00
C ILE A 256 9.74 3.60 -10.48
N VAL A 257 10.59 4.45 -11.05
CA VAL A 257 10.45 4.97 -12.41
C VAL A 257 10.56 3.86 -13.45
N ILE A 258 11.51 2.93 -13.29
CA ILE A 258 11.67 1.82 -14.22
C ILE A 258 10.64 0.70 -14.06
N SER A 259 9.85 0.72 -12.96
CA SER A 259 8.90 -0.35 -12.65
C SER A 259 7.44 0.05 -12.89
N HIS A 260 7.06 1.34 -12.77
CA HIS A 260 5.64 1.71 -12.83
C HIS A 260 5.41 3.10 -13.43
N GLN A 261 4.39 3.21 -14.28
CA GLN A 261 4.12 4.42 -15.07
C GLN A 261 3.61 5.60 -14.22
N LEU A 262 2.65 5.37 -13.33
CA LEU A 262 1.91 6.42 -12.63
C LEU A 262 2.53 6.82 -11.29
N THR A 263 3.18 5.89 -10.58
CA THR A 263 3.71 6.14 -9.24
C THR A 263 4.72 7.30 -9.19
N PRO A 264 5.61 7.49 -10.19
CA PRO A 264 6.50 8.65 -10.19
C PRO A 264 5.74 9.99 -10.20
N GLY A 265 4.70 10.10 -11.03
CA GLY A 265 3.84 11.29 -11.09
C GLY A 265 3.12 11.56 -9.76
N MET A 266 2.54 10.53 -9.16
CA MET A 266 1.93 10.61 -7.82
C MET A 266 2.94 11.07 -6.76
N LEU A 267 4.17 10.57 -6.83
CA LEU A 267 5.23 10.96 -5.91
C LEU A 267 5.62 12.43 -6.07
N VAL A 268 5.73 12.94 -7.31
CA VAL A 268 5.97 14.37 -7.58
C VAL A 268 4.88 15.21 -6.91
N VAL A 269 3.62 14.86 -7.07
CA VAL A 269 2.50 15.61 -6.47
C VAL A 269 2.57 15.59 -4.94
N CYS A 270 2.87 14.45 -4.33
CA CYS A 270 3.06 14.33 -2.88
C CYS A 270 4.23 15.17 -2.37
N LEU A 271 5.38 15.13 -3.06
CA LEU A 271 6.56 15.91 -2.69
C LEU A 271 6.32 17.43 -2.84
N LEU A 272 5.62 17.86 -3.89
CA LEU A 272 5.20 19.26 -4.07
C LEU A 272 4.26 19.69 -2.93
N ALA A 273 3.29 18.86 -2.56
CA ALA A 273 2.40 19.13 -1.43
C ALA A 273 3.17 19.31 -0.11
N LEU A 274 4.22 18.50 0.12
CA LEU A 274 5.12 18.68 1.26
C LEU A 274 5.86 20.03 1.21
N CYS A 275 6.38 20.44 0.06
CA CYS A 275 7.03 21.75 -0.11
C CYS A 275 6.07 22.90 0.16
N LEU A 276 4.81 22.81 -0.30
CA LEU A 276 3.74 23.79 -0.04
C LEU A 276 3.41 23.89 1.46
N SER A 277 3.65 22.84 2.25
CA SER A 277 3.46 22.89 3.69
C SER A 277 4.38 23.88 4.40
N ARG A 278 5.37 24.45 3.71
CA ARG A 278 6.45 25.30 4.21
C ARG A 278 7.31 24.66 5.30
N ARG A 279 7.06 23.42 5.65
CA ARG A 279 7.81 22.64 6.64
C ARG A 279 8.99 21.91 5.99
N TYR A 280 8.87 21.61 4.71
CA TYR A 280 9.87 20.99 3.86
C TYR A 280 10.25 22.02 2.80
N ARG A 281 11.51 22.50 2.80
CA ARG A 281 12.02 23.51 1.86
C ARG A 281 13.12 22.97 0.95
N ASP A 282 13.44 21.70 1.10
CA ASP A 282 14.42 21.06 0.26
C ASP A 282 13.75 20.55 -1.02
N TRP A 283 14.09 21.18 -2.13
CA TRP A 283 13.59 20.82 -3.45
C TRP A 283 14.35 19.67 -4.09
N VAL A 284 15.47 19.22 -3.51
CA VAL A 284 16.29 18.14 -4.07
C VAL A 284 15.44 16.89 -4.35
N PRO A 285 14.62 16.34 -3.42
CA PRO A 285 13.79 15.19 -3.73
C PRO A 285 12.82 15.41 -4.88
N VAL A 286 12.22 16.61 -4.98
CA VAL A 286 11.29 16.97 -6.07
C VAL A 286 12.01 16.98 -7.40
N VAL A 287 13.11 17.78 -7.48
CA VAL A 287 13.89 17.95 -8.71
C VAL A 287 14.46 16.62 -9.18
N THR A 288 15.03 15.82 -8.27
CA THR A 288 15.56 14.50 -8.59
C THR A 288 14.46 13.59 -9.16
N THR A 289 13.27 13.57 -8.54
CA THR A 289 12.14 12.76 -9.05
C THR A 289 11.73 13.21 -10.44
N VAL A 290 11.54 14.52 -10.64
CA VAL A 290 11.13 15.08 -11.93
C VAL A 290 12.18 14.79 -13.02
N VAL A 291 13.46 15.01 -12.73
CA VAL A 291 14.54 14.79 -13.70
C VAL A 291 14.61 13.31 -14.12
N ILE A 292 14.61 12.38 -13.17
CA ILE A 292 14.68 10.94 -13.47
C ILE A 292 13.43 10.51 -14.25
N PHE A 293 12.26 10.95 -13.83
CA PHE A 293 11.00 10.60 -14.47
C PHE A 293 10.92 11.15 -15.90
N LEU A 294 11.23 12.43 -16.11
CA LEU A 294 11.26 13.02 -17.45
C LEU A 294 12.31 12.38 -18.34
N ALA A 295 13.51 12.10 -17.82
CA ALA A 295 14.53 11.40 -18.57
C ALA A 295 14.03 10.05 -19.08
N TRP A 296 13.34 9.27 -18.22
CA TRP A 296 12.74 8.00 -18.60
C TRP A 296 11.63 8.17 -19.64
N CYS A 297 10.73 9.13 -19.45
CA CYS A 297 9.64 9.44 -20.37
C CYS A 297 10.15 9.84 -21.77
N LEU A 298 11.22 10.61 -21.83
CA LEU A 298 11.80 11.13 -23.08
C LEU A 298 12.74 10.13 -23.76
N THR A 299 13.06 9.01 -23.13
CA THR A 299 13.93 7.97 -23.69
C THR A 299 13.18 6.64 -23.80
N ALA A 300 13.22 5.81 -22.77
CA ALA A 300 12.71 4.44 -22.79
C ALA A 300 11.19 4.37 -22.96
N ALA A 301 10.42 5.29 -22.37
CA ALA A 301 8.95 5.28 -22.41
C ALA A 301 8.35 6.11 -23.57
N LEU A 302 9.17 6.74 -24.39
CA LEU A 302 8.72 7.61 -25.48
C LEU A 302 7.78 6.93 -26.48
N PRO A 303 8.03 5.67 -26.93
CA PRO A 303 7.12 5.00 -27.87
C PRO A 303 5.72 4.84 -27.32
N PHE A 304 5.59 4.37 -26.07
CA PHE A 304 4.28 4.24 -25.41
C PHE A 304 3.60 5.59 -25.23
N LEU A 305 4.33 6.58 -24.71
CA LEU A 305 3.77 7.90 -24.44
C LEU A 305 3.28 8.58 -25.71
N SER A 306 4.02 8.47 -26.82
CA SER A 306 3.59 9.04 -28.10
C SER A 306 2.28 8.44 -28.61
N ALA A 307 2.08 7.14 -28.39
CA ALA A 307 0.83 6.44 -28.75
C ALA A 307 -0.33 6.77 -27.80
N ALA A 308 -0.08 6.83 -26.48
CA ALA A 308 -1.11 7.04 -25.47
C ALA A 308 -1.47 8.53 -25.24
N MET A 309 -0.62 9.47 -25.62
CA MET A 309 -0.76 10.89 -25.35
C MET A 309 -2.10 11.49 -25.84
N PRO A 310 -2.62 11.19 -27.03
CA PRO A 310 -3.90 11.74 -27.49
C PRO A 310 -5.06 11.39 -26.55
N ASP A 311 -5.12 10.16 -26.09
CA ASP A 311 -6.20 9.70 -25.20
C ASP A 311 -6.02 10.23 -23.78
N MET A 312 -4.80 10.32 -23.30
CA MET A 312 -4.49 10.96 -22.01
C MET A 312 -4.91 12.44 -22.01
N ILE A 313 -4.65 13.18 -23.09
CA ILE A 313 -5.06 14.59 -23.20
C ILE A 313 -6.59 14.72 -23.22
N ARG A 314 -7.29 13.83 -23.93
CA ARG A 314 -8.76 13.85 -24.01
C ARG A 314 -9.43 13.56 -22.66
N SER A 315 -8.81 12.77 -21.80
CA SER A 315 -9.33 12.43 -20.47
C SER A 315 -9.14 13.51 -19.42
N ILE A 316 -8.33 14.56 -19.70
CA ILE A 316 -8.07 15.65 -18.76
C ILE A 316 -9.35 16.47 -18.54
N GLY A 317 -9.76 16.60 -17.29
CA GLY A 317 -10.93 17.37 -16.88
C GLY A 317 -12.22 16.58 -16.84
N ASP A 318 -12.30 15.40 -17.43
CA ASP A 318 -13.48 14.53 -17.39
C ASP A 318 -13.51 13.67 -16.12
N VAL A 319 -13.76 14.32 -14.99
CA VAL A 319 -13.79 13.66 -13.66
C VAL A 319 -14.88 12.60 -13.61
N GLY A 320 -16.04 12.82 -14.29
CA GLY A 320 -17.14 11.86 -14.31
C GLY A 320 -16.71 10.54 -14.95
N ALA A 321 -16.25 10.59 -16.19
CA ALA A 321 -15.79 9.40 -16.92
C ALA A 321 -14.57 8.76 -16.24
N ASN A 322 -13.66 9.55 -15.68
CA ASN A 322 -12.48 9.04 -14.98
C ASN A 322 -12.83 8.24 -13.71
N VAL A 323 -13.94 8.57 -13.05
CA VAL A 323 -14.46 7.85 -11.90
C VAL A 323 -15.29 6.64 -12.32
N GLU A 324 -16.19 6.82 -13.32
CA GLU A 324 -17.08 5.75 -13.79
C GLU A 324 -16.30 4.57 -14.38
N THR A 325 -15.24 4.82 -15.13
CA THR A 325 -14.38 3.75 -15.67
C THR A 325 -13.76 2.88 -14.60
N GLY A 326 -13.51 3.41 -13.41
CA GLY A 326 -12.97 2.66 -12.26
C GLY A 326 -13.96 1.71 -11.60
N TYR A 327 -15.27 1.90 -11.80
CA TYR A 327 -16.28 1.02 -11.22
C TYR A 327 -16.58 -0.25 -12.05
N GLY A 328 -16.10 -0.32 -13.28
CA GLY A 328 -16.30 -1.48 -14.16
C GLY A 328 -17.78 -1.85 -14.35
N ALA A 329 -18.09 -3.13 -14.44
CA ALA A 329 -19.47 -3.61 -14.51
C ALA A 329 -20.21 -3.35 -13.19
N THR A 330 -21.45 -2.87 -13.28
CA THR A 330 -22.33 -2.70 -12.11
C THR A 330 -22.51 -4.06 -11.42
N PRO A 331 -22.26 -4.16 -10.09
CA PRO A 331 -22.49 -5.41 -9.37
C PRO A 331 -23.94 -5.87 -9.55
N THR A 332 -24.14 -7.10 -10.01
CA THR A 332 -25.48 -7.62 -10.31
C THR A 332 -26.05 -8.53 -9.23
N GLY A 333 -25.20 -9.10 -8.36
CA GLY A 333 -25.63 -9.94 -7.24
C GLY A 333 -25.84 -9.16 -5.94
N THR A 334 -26.76 -9.61 -5.08
CA THR A 334 -27.01 -8.99 -3.76
C THR A 334 -25.77 -8.96 -2.89
N GLY A 335 -24.95 -9.99 -2.90
CA GLY A 335 -23.69 -10.07 -2.17
C GLY A 335 -22.65 -9.10 -2.71
N ALA A 336 -22.50 -9.03 -4.05
CA ALA A 336 -21.59 -8.09 -4.69
C ALA A 336 -21.98 -6.63 -4.43
N ILE A 337 -23.28 -6.32 -4.42
CA ILE A 337 -23.79 -5.00 -4.01
C ILE A 337 -23.47 -4.71 -2.54
N ALA A 338 -23.74 -5.66 -1.64
CA ALA A 338 -23.51 -5.51 -0.21
C ALA A 338 -21.99 -5.31 0.11
N THR A 339 -21.11 -6.08 -0.50
CA THR A 339 -19.65 -5.94 -0.33
C THR A 339 -19.14 -4.61 -0.87
N SER A 340 -19.66 -4.15 -2.01
CA SER A 340 -19.34 -2.84 -2.58
C SER A 340 -19.76 -1.70 -1.65
N TRP A 341 -20.96 -1.77 -1.04
CA TRP A 341 -21.38 -0.78 -0.04
C TRP A 341 -20.58 -0.85 1.24
N ALA A 342 -20.23 -2.05 1.72
CA ALA A 342 -19.39 -2.23 2.90
C ALA A 342 -18.00 -1.56 2.71
N ALA A 343 -17.38 -1.72 1.53
CA ALA A 343 -16.12 -1.09 1.18
C ALA A 343 -16.22 0.45 1.15
N ARG A 344 -17.30 0.99 0.56
CA ARG A 344 -17.56 2.45 0.53
C ARG A 344 -17.80 3.01 1.94
N LEU A 345 -18.58 2.31 2.76
CA LEU A 345 -18.85 2.70 4.15
C LEU A 345 -17.56 2.65 4.99
N LEU A 346 -16.71 1.66 4.79
CA LEU A 346 -15.41 1.57 5.46
C LEU A 346 -14.55 2.78 5.09
N SER A 347 -14.37 3.07 3.81
CA SER A 347 -13.59 4.22 3.32
C SER A 347 -14.17 5.54 3.83
N GLY A 348 -15.48 5.74 3.72
CA GLY A 348 -16.18 6.91 4.23
C GLY A 348 -16.02 7.09 5.75
N SER A 349 -16.07 6.00 6.50
CA SER A 349 -15.87 6.02 7.96
C SER A 349 -14.45 6.43 8.33
N VAL A 350 -13.44 5.89 7.65
CA VAL A 350 -12.03 6.27 7.88
C VAL A 350 -11.82 7.76 7.61
N LEU A 351 -12.31 8.26 6.47
CA LEU A 351 -12.22 9.67 6.11
C LEU A 351 -12.97 10.58 7.11
N LEU A 352 -14.17 10.17 7.53
CA LEU A 352 -14.96 10.90 8.52
C LEU A 352 -14.25 10.98 9.87
N PHE A 353 -13.75 9.86 10.38
CA PHE A 353 -13.02 9.84 11.65
C PHE A 353 -11.71 10.63 11.57
N ALA A 354 -10.99 10.58 10.46
CA ALA A 354 -9.82 11.39 10.22
C ALA A 354 -10.18 12.89 10.23
N ALA A 355 -11.24 13.31 9.54
CA ALA A 355 -11.74 14.67 9.52
C ALA A 355 -12.15 15.16 10.91
N VAL A 356 -12.94 14.35 11.64
CA VAL A 356 -13.36 14.66 13.03
C VAL A 356 -12.14 14.81 13.95
N GLY A 357 -11.15 13.93 13.84
CA GLY A 357 -9.90 14.00 14.60
C GLY A 357 -9.17 15.32 14.35
N VAL A 358 -9.01 15.71 13.07
CA VAL A 358 -8.37 16.97 12.67
C VAL A 358 -9.17 18.20 13.12
N LEU A 359 -10.51 18.15 13.03
CA LEU A 359 -11.37 19.27 13.41
C LEU A 359 -11.38 19.49 14.94
N ARG A 360 -11.42 18.42 15.73
CA ARG A 360 -11.46 18.50 17.19
C ARG A 360 -10.14 18.91 17.84
N GLN A 361 -9.02 18.57 17.24
CA GLN A 361 -7.71 18.84 17.85
C GLN A 361 -6.92 19.88 17.04
N ARG A 362 -6.92 21.15 17.49
CA ARG A 362 -6.17 22.24 16.85
C ARG A 362 -4.67 21.95 16.74
N VAL A 363 -4.08 21.26 17.73
CA VAL A 363 -2.67 20.85 17.74
C VAL A 363 -2.38 19.86 16.58
N LEU A 364 -3.31 18.93 16.30
CA LEU A 364 -3.17 17.99 15.19
C LEU A 364 -3.16 18.70 13.83
N ARG A 365 -3.96 19.76 13.65
CA ARG A 365 -3.99 20.54 12.37
C ARG A 365 -2.60 21.06 12.00
N HIS A 366 -1.84 21.56 12.96
CA HIS A 366 -0.52 22.11 12.69
C HIS A 366 0.57 21.03 12.54
N ARG A 367 0.56 20.00 13.39
CA ARG A 367 1.58 18.94 13.36
C ARG A 367 1.35 17.94 12.24
N ALA A 368 0.11 17.53 12.00
CA ALA A 368 -0.26 16.57 10.98
C ALA A 368 -0.46 17.19 9.59
N ARG A 369 -0.34 18.52 9.44
CA ARG A 369 -0.51 19.20 8.14
C ARG A 369 0.27 18.54 6.99
N PRO A 370 1.53 18.11 7.15
CA PRO A 370 2.23 17.40 6.07
C PRO A 370 1.57 16.10 5.67
N LEU A 371 1.08 15.30 6.64
CA LEU A 371 0.34 14.06 6.35
C LEU A 371 -0.97 14.33 5.64
N LEU A 372 -1.71 15.34 6.08
CA LEU A 372 -2.98 15.73 5.44
C LEU A 372 -2.76 16.17 4.00
N LEU A 373 -1.69 16.93 3.73
CA LEU A 373 -1.36 17.35 2.37
C LEU A 373 -0.94 16.16 1.51
N VAL A 374 -0.15 15.23 2.04
CA VAL A 374 0.23 14.02 1.31
C VAL A 374 -0.98 13.13 1.05
N ALA A 375 -1.88 12.97 2.03
CA ALA A 375 -3.11 12.19 1.85
C ALA A 375 -4.08 12.83 0.84
N ALA A 376 -4.14 14.17 0.78
CA ALA A 376 -4.97 14.89 -0.19
C ALA A 376 -4.32 15.06 -1.57
N ALA A 377 -2.99 14.92 -1.66
CA ALA A 377 -2.23 15.14 -2.87
C ALA A 377 -2.66 14.28 -4.08
N PRO A 378 -3.07 13.02 -3.93
CA PRO A 378 -3.56 12.19 -5.03
C PRO A 378 -4.93 12.62 -5.59
N LEU A 379 -5.77 13.33 -4.83
CA LEU A 379 -7.14 13.67 -5.25
C LEU A 379 -7.23 14.40 -6.61
N PRO A 380 -6.34 15.34 -6.98
CA PRO A 380 -6.36 15.97 -8.28
C PRO A 380 -6.14 15.00 -9.46
N MET A 381 -5.61 13.80 -9.21
CA MET A 381 -5.41 12.80 -10.27
C MET A 381 -6.73 12.31 -10.89
N PHE A 382 -7.86 12.42 -10.17
CA PHE A 382 -9.18 12.17 -10.75
C PHE A 382 -9.50 13.09 -11.94
N ALA A 383 -8.97 14.32 -11.92
CA ALA A 383 -9.14 15.25 -13.03
C ALA A 383 -8.09 15.08 -14.13
N ALA A 384 -7.04 14.29 -13.89
CA ALA A 384 -5.91 14.16 -14.81
C ALA A 384 -6.07 13.02 -15.81
N SER A 385 -6.60 11.86 -15.40
CA SER A 385 -6.63 10.68 -16.28
C SER A 385 -7.53 9.57 -15.75
N SER A 386 -8.12 8.81 -16.68
CA SER A 386 -8.76 7.51 -16.45
C SER A 386 -7.82 6.33 -16.70
N TYR A 387 -6.53 6.59 -16.90
CA TYR A 387 -5.56 5.57 -17.33
C TYR A 387 -5.62 4.29 -16.47
N GLY A 388 -5.81 3.17 -17.16
CA GLY A 388 -5.91 1.85 -16.56
C GLY A 388 -7.24 1.57 -15.88
N SER A 389 -8.27 2.43 -16.05
CA SER A 389 -9.64 2.26 -15.50
C SER A 389 -9.71 1.98 -13.97
N GLU A 390 -8.64 2.29 -13.23
CA GLU A 390 -8.49 1.98 -11.81
C GLU A 390 -8.07 3.20 -10.96
N MET A 391 -8.19 4.42 -11.52
CA MET A 391 -7.70 5.62 -10.85
C MET A 391 -8.32 5.80 -9.45
N ILE A 392 -9.60 5.45 -9.28
CA ILE A 392 -10.28 5.54 -7.98
C ILE A 392 -9.60 4.66 -6.92
N PHE A 393 -9.19 3.45 -7.28
CA PHE A 393 -8.50 2.52 -6.35
C PHE A 393 -7.06 2.93 -6.05
N ARG A 394 -6.46 3.76 -6.91
CA ARG A 394 -5.11 4.26 -6.73
C ARG A 394 -5.03 5.53 -5.89
N VAL A 395 -6.16 6.22 -5.76
CA VAL A 395 -6.29 7.47 -4.96
C VAL A 395 -6.82 7.18 -3.57
N LEU A 396 -7.67 6.16 -3.38
CA LEU A 396 -8.19 5.72 -2.08
C LEU A 396 -7.13 4.98 -1.27
#